data_95852e635d23ca1de2c221d069a102da
#
_entry.id   95852e635d23ca1de2c221d069a102da
#
_cell.length_a   1.000
_cell.length_b   1.000
_cell.length_c   1.000
_cell.angle_alpha   90.00
_cell.angle_beta   90.00
_cell.angle_gamma   90.00
#
_symmetry.space_group_name_H-M   'P 1'
#
loop_
_entity.id
_entity.type
_entity.pdbx_description
1 polymer ?
#
loop_
_entity_poly.entity_id
_entity_poly.type
_entity_poly.pdbx_seq_one_letter_code
_entity_poly.pdbx_strand_id
1 'polypeptide(L)'
;EINMGEYLQEAVLPVQYDNYVFDLYGTLVDIHTEEDFPKLWEKLALFFGYYGAIYEPKELQKRYAALVSDCERALKKTLEEDRHYTHGASPEIEIGEVFEKLYQEKGIVADKTLAIHTGQFFRALSTDYVRLYPGTQQMLASLKKMDKKSVSVIECPAHFYRI
;
A
#
# COMPACT_ATOMS: atom_id res chain seq x y z
N GLU A 1 29.71 -20.45 17.64
CA GLU A 1 28.39 -20.04 18.21
C GLU A 1 28.56 -18.60 18.67
N ILE A 2 27.91 -17.67 17.95
CA ILE A 2 27.89 -16.26 18.34
C ILE A 2 26.79 -16.14 19.39
N ASN A 3 27.17 -15.75 20.62
CA ASN A 3 26.22 -15.58 21.71
C ASN A 3 25.37 -14.33 21.47
N MET A 4 24.17 -14.53 20.94
CA MET A 4 23.18 -13.47 20.67
C MET A 4 22.69 -12.73 21.93
N GLY A 5 22.98 -13.26 23.13
CA GLY A 5 22.58 -12.64 24.40
C GLY A 5 23.37 -11.40 24.80
N GLU A 6 24.59 -11.23 24.30
CA GLU A 6 25.43 -10.05 24.63
C GLU A 6 25.10 -8.81 23.80
N TYR A 7 24.52 -9.00 22.59
CA TYR A 7 24.14 -7.85 21.74
C TYR A 7 22.87 -7.12 22.18
N LEU A 8 22.06 -7.72 23.02
CA LEU A 8 20.80 -7.12 23.50
C LEU A 8 20.97 -6.23 24.75
N GLN A 9 22.14 -6.24 25.39
CA GLN A 9 22.39 -5.43 26.59
C GLN A 9 22.93 -4.02 26.31
N GLU A 10 23.44 -3.73 25.12
CA GLU A 10 24.02 -2.42 24.80
C GLU A 10 23.07 -1.43 24.12
N ALA A 11 21.86 -1.82 23.80
CA ALA A 11 20.88 -0.98 23.09
C ALA A 11 19.89 -0.25 24.00
N VAL A 12 20.23 0.02 25.25
CA VAL A 12 19.46 0.98 26.05
C VAL A 12 19.95 2.38 25.71
N LEU A 13 19.39 2.95 24.66
CA LEU A 13 19.60 4.35 24.34
C LEU A 13 19.14 5.21 25.51
N PRO A 14 19.99 6.10 26.06
CA PRO A 14 19.64 6.94 27.22
C PRO A 14 18.64 8.05 26.90
N VAL A 15 18.17 8.12 25.66
CA VAL A 15 17.24 9.15 25.20
C VAL A 15 15.82 8.63 25.36
N GLN A 16 15.07 9.19 26.29
CA GLN A 16 13.63 8.94 26.42
C GLN A 16 12.86 9.96 25.59
N TYR A 17 12.16 9.48 24.59
CA TYR A 17 11.23 10.28 23.80
C TYR A 17 9.84 10.27 24.45
N ASP A 18 9.10 11.38 24.32
CA ASP A 18 7.72 11.47 24.80
C ASP A 18 6.70 11.02 23.74
N ASN A 19 7.12 11.08 22.48
CA ASN A 19 6.29 10.70 21.34
C ASN A 19 7.03 9.67 20.48
N TYR A 20 6.30 8.63 20.09
CA TYR A 20 6.78 7.58 19.19
C TYR A 20 5.89 7.56 17.96
N VAL A 21 6.50 7.69 16.80
CA VAL A 21 5.82 7.66 15.50
C VAL A 21 6.20 6.37 14.80
N PHE A 22 5.21 5.61 14.37
CA PHE A 22 5.41 4.33 13.70
C PHE A 22 4.78 4.40 12.32
N ASP A 23 5.47 3.84 11.33
CA ASP A 23 4.84 3.37 10.13
C ASP A 23 3.98 2.13 10.43
N LEU A 24 2.97 1.86 9.61
CA LEU A 24 2.03 0.77 9.86
C LEU A 24 2.46 -0.51 9.16
N TYR A 25 2.43 -0.48 7.82
CA TYR A 25 2.70 -1.66 7.01
C TYR A 25 4.21 -1.91 6.89
N GLY A 26 4.65 -3.14 7.13
CA GLY A 26 6.07 -3.47 7.20
C GLY A 26 6.75 -3.10 8.51
N THR A 27 6.06 -2.38 9.42
CA THR A 27 6.57 -1.97 10.74
C THR A 27 5.76 -2.56 11.89
N LEU A 28 4.49 -2.26 11.98
CA LEU A 28 3.57 -2.80 13.01
C LEU A 28 2.74 -3.97 12.49
N VAL A 29 2.44 -3.93 11.19
CA VAL A 29 1.55 -4.87 10.50
C VAL A 29 2.30 -5.53 9.35
N ASP A 30 2.28 -6.85 9.35
CA ASP A 30 2.72 -7.70 8.26
C ASP A 30 1.54 -7.89 7.30
N ILE A 31 1.72 -7.48 6.05
CA ILE A 31 0.73 -7.62 4.98
C ILE A 31 1.36 -8.37 3.80
N HIS A 32 0.63 -9.32 3.25
CA HIS A 32 1.02 -9.99 2.02
C HIS A 32 -0.04 -9.83 0.96
N THR A 33 0.39 -9.40 -0.23
CA THR A 33 -0.47 -9.22 -1.39
C THR A 33 0.05 -10.05 -2.55
N GLU A 34 -0.87 -10.71 -3.28
CA GLU A 34 -0.60 -11.51 -4.45
C GLU A 34 -1.44 -10.98 -5.61
N GLU A 35 -0.78 -10.34 -6.58
CA GLU A 35 -1.46 -9.73 -7.75
C GLU A 35 -1.43 -10.63 -8.99
N ASP A 36 -0.60 -11.69 -8.99
CA ASP A 36 -0.51 -12.63 -10.12
C ASP A 36 -1.55 -13.76 -10.05
N PHE A 37 -2.44 -13.72 -9.08
CA PHE A 37 -3.47 -14.71 -8.89
C PHE A 37 -4.58 -14.63 -9.96
N PRO A 38 -4.76 -15.65 -10.82
CA PRO A 38 -5.68 -15.56 -11.97
C PRO A 38 -7.13 -15.23 -11.59
N LYS A 39 -7.64 -15.79 -10.48
CA LYS A 39 -9.01 -15.52 -10.02
C LYS A 39 -9.25 -14.08 -9.58
N LEU A 40 -8.19 -13.34 -9.21
CA LEU A 40 -8.27 -11.92 -8.96
C LEU A 40 -8.74 -11.20 -10.23
N TRP A 41 -8.05 -11.44 -11.32
CA TRP A 41 -8.31 -10.79 -12.61
C TRP A 41 -9.66 -11.20 -13.21
N GLU A 42 -10.08 -12.46 -13.01
CA GLU A 42 -11.42 -12.91 -13.37
C GLU A 42 -12.51 -12.11 -12.63
N LYS A 43 -12.40 -11.98 -11.31
CA LYS A 43 -13.34 -11.23 -10.49
C LYS A 43 -13.32 -9.73 -10.78
N LEU A 44 -12.12 -9.17 -10.98
CA LEU A 44 -11.96 -7.77 -11.31
C LEU A 44 -12.57 -7.46 -12.70
N ALA A 45 -12.38 -8.33 -13.70
CA ALA A 45 -12.99 -8.18 -15.01
C ALA A 45 -14.53 -8.22 -14.93
N LEU A 46 -15.09 -9.10 -14.09
CA LEU A 46 -16.55 -9.11 -13.84
C LEU A 46 -17.03 -7.79 -13.20
N PHE A 47 -16.26 -7.26 -12.25
CA PHE A 47 -16.56 -5.98 -11.62
C PHE A 47 -16.55 -4.83 -12.63
N PHE A 48 -15.52 -4.75 -13.48
CA PHE A 48 -15.46 -3.78 -14.57
C PHE A 48 -16.65 -3.94 -15.53
N GLY A 49 -16.99 -5.19 -15.88
CA GLY A 49 -18.13 -5.51 -16.76
C GLY A 49 -19.47 -5.07 -16.18
N TYR A 50 -19.66 -5.13 -14.87
CA TYR A 50 -20.86 -4.62 -14.20
C TYR A 50 -21.08 -3.12 -14.46
N TYR A 51 -19.99 -2.35 -14.57
CA TYR A 51 -20.02 -0.92 -14.90
C TYR A 51 -19.89 -0.63 -16.41
N GLY A 52 -19.97 -1.66 -17.26
CA GLY A 52 -19.95 -1.53 -18.71
C GLY A 52 -18.55 -1.57 -19.36
N ALA A 53 -17.48 -1.67 -18.59
CA ALA A 53 -16.13 -1.79 -19.14
C ALA A 53 -15.75 -3.26 -19.32
N ILE A 54 -15.96 -3.78 -20.53
CA ILE A 54 -15.76 -5.20 -20.83
C ILE A 54 -14.29 -5.49 -21.13
N TYR A 55 -13.69 -6.35 -20.31
CA TYR A 55 -12.32 -6.85 -20.44
C TYR A 55 -12.28 -8.36 -20.34
N GLU A 56 -11.44 -8.98 -21.14
CA GLU A 56 -10.96 -10.33 -20.83
C GLU A 56 -9.97 -10.26 -19.64
N PRO A 57 -9.99 -11.22 -18.71
CA PRO A 57 -9.14 -11.16 -17.49
C PRO A 57 -7.66 -10.92 -17.77
N LYS A 58 -7.08 -11.62 -18.76
CA LYS A 58 -5.68 -11.46 -19.16
C LYS A 58 -5.39 -10.12 -19.83
N GLU A 59 -6.35 -9.59 -20.58
CA GLU A 59 -6.27 -8.26 -21.18
C GLU A 59 -6.21 -7.20 -20.06
N LEU A 60 -7.12 -7.29 -19.09
CA LEU A 60 -7.19 -6.37 -17.95
C LEU A 60 -5.87 -6.36 -17.16
N GLN A 61 -5.34 -7.54 -16.82
CA GLN A 61 -4.06 -7.68 -16.13
C GLN A 61 -2.92 -6.99 -16.90
N LYS A 62 -2.83 -7.28 -18.20
CA LYS A 62 -1.78 -6.69 -19.06
C LYS A 62 -1.92 -5.17 -19.16
N ARG A 63 -3.13 -4.66 -19.31
CA ARG A 63 -3.38 -3.21 -19.41
C ARG A 63 -3.08 -2.51 -18.09
N TYR A 64 -3.50 -3.08 -16.96
CA TYR A 64 -3.18 -2.60 -15.63
C TYR A 64 -1.67 -2.47 -15.43
N ALA A 65 -0.91 -3.55 -15.68
CA ALA A 65 0.55 -3.53 -15.53
C ALA A 65 1.23 -2.47 -16.43
N ALA A 66 0.74 -2.30 -17.66
CA ALA A 66 1.26 -1.28 -18.56
C ALA A 66 0.98 0.13 -18.04
N LEU A 67 -0.23 0.40 -17.57
CA LEU A 67 -0.59 1.73 -17.04
C LEU A 67 0.14 2.05 -15.73
N VAL A 68 0.34 1.08 -14.85
CA VAL A 68 1.16 1.22 -13.64
C VAL A 68 2.58 1.64 -14.04
N SER A 69 3.22 0.90 -14.96
CA SER A 69 4.57 1.21 -15.45
C SER A 69 4.66 2.60 -16.11
N ASP A 70 3.64 3.01 -16.85
CA ASP A 70 3.58 4.34 -17.46
C ASP A 70 3.46 5.46 -16.43
N CYS A 71 2.62 5.25 -15.38
CA CYS A 71 2.47 6.19 -14.27
C CYS A 71 3.78 6.30 -13.46
N GLU A 72 4.44 5.18 -13.15
CA GLU A 72 5.75 5.18 -12.47
C GLU A 72 6.78 5.98 -13.25
N ARG A 73 6.86 5.76 -14.56
CA ARG A 73 7.81 6.45 -15.43
C ARG A 73 7.54 7.94 -15.50
N ALA A 74 6.27 8.31 -15.62
CA ALA A 74 5.87 9.71 -15.64
C ALA A 74 6.18 10.41 -14.31
N LEU A 75 5.84 9.79 -13.19
CA LEU A 75 6.08 10.32 -11.85
C LEU A 75 7.59 10.43 -11.57
N LYS A 76 8.37 9.41 -11.92
CA LYS A 76 9.83 9.45 -11.77
C LYS A 76 10.45 10.61 -12.54
N LYS A 77 10.01 10.84 -13.78
CA LYS A 77 10.48 11.97 -14.58
C LYS A 77 10.15 13.32 -13.93
N THR A 78 8.95 13.47 -13.39
CA THR A 78 8.54 14.71 -12.69
C THR A 78 9.38 14.93 -11.43
N LEU A 79 9.67 13.86 -10.67
CA LEU A 79 10.48 13.94 -9.46
C LEU A 79 11.96 14.22 -9.75
N GLU A 80 12.52 13.70 -10.86
CA GLU A 80 13.88 14.00 -11.29
C GLU A 80 14.07 15.50 -11.66
N GLU A 81 12.99 16.18 -12.03
CA GLU A 81 12.98 17.62 -12.29
C GLU A 81 12.89 18.46 -11.00
N ASP A 82 12.53 17.85 -9.86
CA ASP A 82 12.47 18.52 -8.56
C ASP A 82 13.84 18.52 -7.87
N ARG A 83 14.35 19.73 -7.57
CA ARG A 83 15.66 19.95 -6.91
C ARG A 83 15.75 19.37 -5.48
N HIS A 84 14.62 19.06 -4.87
CA HIS A 84 14.54 18.51 -3.50
C HIS A 84 14.37 17.00 -3.48
N TYR A 85 14.28 16.38 -4.64
CA TYR A 85 14.10 14.94 -4.74
C TYR A 85 15.39 14.19 -4.34
N THR A 86 15.28 13.32 -3.33
CA THR A 86 16.35 12.39 -2.97
C THR A 86 16.16 11.07 -3.72
N HIS A 87 17.14 10.69 -4.54
CA HIS A 87 17.10 9.52 -5.44
C HIS A 87 16.80 8.15 -4.81
N GLY A 88 16.48 8.08 -3.52
CA GLY A 88 16.17 6.84 -2.80
C GLY A 88 14.67 6.58 -2.57
N ALA A 89 13.78 7.52 -2.87
CA ALA A 89 12.36 7.33 -2.68
C ALA A 89 11.72 6.70 -3.92
N SER A 90 11.03 5.58 -3.75
CA SER A 90 10.15 5.05 -4.78
C SER A 90 8.88 5.87 -4.81
N PRO A 91 8.52 6.46 -5.98
CA PRO A 91 7.31 7.26 -6.08
C PRO A 91 6.08 6.37 -5.89
N GLU A 92 5.15 6.82 -5.04
CA GLU A 92 3.86 6.16 -4.87
C GLU A 92 2.89 6.57 -5.98
N ILE A 93 2.31 5.57 -6.64
CA ILE A 93 1.29 5.77 -7.68
C ILE A 93 -0.08 5.81 -7.01
N GLU A 94 -0.87 6.79 -7.40
CA GLU A 94 -2.28 6.78 -7.05
C GLU A 94 -3.03 5.77 -7.93
N ILE A 95 -3.24 4.57 -7.39
CA ILE A 95 -3.81 3.42 -8.13
C ILE A 95 -5.23 3.72 -8.67
N GLY A 96 -5.95 4.66 -8.06
CA GLY A 96 -7.23 5.16 -8.55
C GLY A 96 -7.16 5.73 -9.95
N GLU A 97 -6.09 6.47 -10.27
CA GLU A 97 -5.88 7.02 -11.62
C GLU A 97 -5.68 5.91 -12.68
N VAL A 98 -5.06 4.79 -12.27
CA VAL A 98 -4.91 3.63 -13.16
C VAL A 98 -6.27 3.03 -13.48
N PHE A 99 -7.13 2.88 -12.48
CA PHE A 99 -8.49 2.36 -12.70
C PHE A 99 -9.38 3.32 -13.49
N GLU A 100 -9.27 4.63 -13.26
CA GLU A 100 -9.95 5.62 -14.10
C GLU A 100 -9.58 5.48 -15.58
N LYS A 101 -8.28 5.35 -15.88
CA LYS A 101 -7.77 5.15 -17.24
C LYS A 101 -8.30 3.86 -17.87
N LEU A 102 -8.35 2.75 -17.10
CA LEU A 102 -8.91 1.50 -17.58
C LEU A 102 -10.38 1.63 -17.94
N TYR A 103 -11.20 2.35 -17.16
CA TYR A 103 -12.58 2.64 -17.53
C TYR A 103 -12.66 3.50 -18.79
N GLN A 104 -11.82 4.55 -18.89
CA GLN A 104 -11.78 5.44 -20.04
C GLN A 104 -11.40 4.72 -21.34
N GLU A 105 -10.51 3.72 -21.30
CA GLU A 105 -10.16 2.89 -22.46
C GLU A 105 -11.36 2.15 -23.05
N LYS A 106 -12.38 1.87 -22.25
CA LYS A 106 -13.64 1.24 -22.68
C LYS A 106 -14.77 2.25 -22.86
N GLY A 107 -14.46 3.56 -22.87
CA GLY A 107 -15.44 4.63 -23.08
C GLY A 107 -16.34 4.91 -21.87
N ILE A 108 -15.98 4.41 -20.70
CA ILE A 108 -16.72 4.63 -19.45
C ILE A 108 -16.08 5.79 -18.68
N VAL A 109 -16.90 6.78 -18.33
CA VAL A 109 -16.49 7.87 -17.45
C VAL A 109 -16.65 7.40 -16.00
N ALA A 110 -15.54 6.99 -15.39
CA ALA A 110 -15.53 6.66 -13.98
C ALA A 110 -15.37 7.95 -13.15
N ASP A 111 -16.23 8.14 -12.16
CA ASP A 111 -16.01 9.16 -11.16
C ASP A 111 -14.95 8.67 -10.12
N LYS A 112 -14.47 9.60 -9.30
CA LYS A 112 -13.50 9.26 -8.25
C LYS A 112 -14.02 8.17 -7.31
N THR A 113 -15.31 8.11 -7.05
CA THR A 113 -15.92 7.14 -6.16
C THR A 113 -15.80 5.73 -6.74
N LEU A 114 -16.10 5.56 -8.04
CA LEU A 114 -15.96 4.28 -8.72
C LEU A 114 -14.50 3.82 -8.75
N ALA A 115 -13.57 4.73 -9.06
CA ALA A 115 -12.14 4.41 -9.05
C ALA A 115 -11.64 3.95 -7.67
N ILE A 116 -12.07 4.65 -6.61
CA ILE A 116 -11.76 4.29 -5.22
C ILE A 116 -12.33 2.90 -4.89
N HIS A 117 -13.60 2.65 -5.18
CA HIS A 117 -14.23 1.35 -4.92
C HIS A 117 -13.54 0.22 -5.69
N THR A 118 -13.13 0.48 -6.94
CA THR A 118 -12.38 -0.50 -7.73
C THR A 118 -11.04 -0.81 -7.08
N GLY A 119 -10.31 0.22 -6.60
CA GLY A 119 -9.07 0.06 -5.87
C GLY A 119 -9.24 -0.73 -4.57
N GLN A 120 -10.27 -0.43 -3.79
CA GLN A 120 -10.61 -1.17 -2.56
C GLN A 120 -10.94 -2.63 -2.86
N PHE A 121 -11.73 -2.89 -3.90
CA PHE A 121 -12.06 -4.24 -4.33
C PHE A 121 -10.82 -5.01 -4.80
N PHE A 122 -9.97 -4.38 -5.62
CA PHE A 122 -8.69 -4.94 -6.04
C PHE A 122 -7.81 -5.33 -4.85
N ARG A 123 -7.68 -4.43 -3.87
CA ARG A 123 -6.91 -4.71 -2.64
C ARG A 123 -7.53 -5.84 -1.82
N ALA A 124 -8.83 -5.87 -1.67
CA ALA A 124 -9.50 -6.96 -0.97
C ALA A 124 -9.29 -8.31 -1.66
N LEU A 125 -9.21 -8.34 -2.99
CA LEU A 125 -8.95 -9.55 -3.75
C LEU A 125 -7.48 -9.97 -3.72
N SER A 126 -6.54 -9.03 -3.72
CA SER A 126 -5.11 -9.28 -3.77
C SER A 126 -4.48 -9.53 -2.39
N THR A 127 -5.16 -9.16 -1.31
CA THR A 127 -4.64 -9.35 0.04
C THR A 127 -4.83 -10.80 0.50
N ASP A 128 -3.73 -11.49 0.74
CA ASP A 128 -3.72 -12.86 1.26
C ASP A 128 -3.88 -12.85 2.80
N TYR A 129 -3.06 -12.06 3.49
CA TYR A 129 -3.21 -11.87 4.94
C TYR A 129 -2.78 -10.48 5.41
N VAL A 130 -3.33 -10.11 6.57
CA VAL A 130 -2.92 -8.96 7.38
C VAL A 130 -2.82 -9.41 8.82
N ARG A 131 -1.66 -9.23 9.44
CA ARG A 131 -1.43 -9.61 10.84
C ARG A 131 -0.43 -8.68 11.52
N LEU A 132 -0.50 -8.59 12.84
CA LEU A 132 0.52 -7.86 13.60
C LEU A 132 1.84 -8.63 13.62
N TYR A 133 2.96 -7.91 13.55
CA TYR A 133 4.25 -8.52 13.84
C TYR A 133 4.31 -9.02 15.28
N PRO A 134 5.05 -10.12 15.55
CA PRO A 134 5.29 -10.59 16.91
C PRO A 134 5.86 -9.48 17.79
N GLY A 135 5.30 -9.28 18.96
CA GLY A 135 5.76 -8.25 19.91
C GLY A 135 5.13 -6.87 19.75
N THR A 136 4.44 -6.56 18.64
CA THR A 136 3.79 -5.26 18.43
C THR A 136 2.85 -4.88 19.56
N GLN A 137 1.96 -5.79 19.96
CA GLN A 137 1.00 -5.53 21.06
C GLN A 137 1.71 -5.28 22.38
N GLN A 138 2.75 -6.07 22.72
CA GLN A 138 3.51 -5.91 23.94
C GLN A 138 4.26 -4.59 23.97
N MET A 139 4.87 -4.19 22.85
CA MET A 139 5.58 -2.92 22.70
C MET A 139 4.62 -1.75 22.92
N LEU A 140 3.49 -1.72 22.22
CA LEU A 140 2.49 -0.65 22.35
C LEU A 140 1.90 -0.58 23.77
N ALA A 141 1.63 -1.73 24.39
CA ALA A 141 1.16 -1.81 25.78
C ALA A 141 2.22 -1.26 26.76
N SER A 142 3.50 -1.50 26.51
CA SER A 142 4.60 -1.01 27.33
C SER A 142 4.74 0.52 27.21
N LEU A 143 4.67 1.07 25.99
CA LEU A 143 4.67 2.51 25.77
C LEU A 143 3.50 3.20 26.48
N LYS A 144 2.31 2.59 26.39
CA LYS A 144 1.12 3.09 27.10
C LYS A 144 1.30 3.10 28.62
N LYS A 145 1.91 2.04 29.20
CA LYS A 145 2.22 1.98 30.65
C LYS A 145 3.23 3.03 31.08
N MET A 146 4.14 3.44 30.19
CA MET A 146 5.11 4.49 30.45
C MET A 146 4.55 5.90 30.18
N ASP A 147 3.25 6.04 29.97
CA ASP A 147 2.56 7.29 29.60
C ASP A 147 3.16 7.98 28.37
N LYS A 148 3.69 7.17 27.44
CA LYS A 148 4.24 7.66 26.18
C LYS A 148 3.14 7.75 25.13
N LYS A 149 3.18 8.83 24.33
CA LYS A 149 2.26 8.97 23.20
C LYS A 149 2.79 8.16 22.02
N SER A 150 1.96 7.27 21.49
CA SER A 150 2.23 6.56 20.24
C SER A 150 1.29 7.08 19.16
N VAL A 151 1.87 7.46 18.03
CA VAL A 151 1.14 7.91 16.84
C VAL A 151 1.58 7.00 15.70
N SER A 152 0.63 6.42 15.01
CA SER A 152 0.91 5.75 13.74
C SER A 152 0.70 6.77 12.64
N VAL A 153 1.74 7.06 11.89
CA VAL A 153 1.63 7.78 10.62
C VAL A 153 1.39 6.73 9.57
N ILE A 154 0.19 6.73 9.04
CA ILE A 154 -0.19 5.85 7.97
C ILE A 154 -0.05 6.66 6.69
N GLU A 155 1.08 6.57 6.03
CA GLU A 155 1.15 6.84 4.60
C GLU A 155 0.47 5.69 3.89
N CYS A 156 -0.85 5.72 3.92
CA CYS A 156 -1.63 4.77 3.17
C CYS A 156 -2.16 5.46 1.92
N PRO A 157 -2.00 4.83 0.75
CA PRO A 157 -2.73 5.28 -0.43
C PRO A 157 -4.19 5.48 -0.03
N ALA A 158 -4.78 6.60 -0.41
CA ALA A 158 -6.10 7.09 0.03
C ALA A 158 -7.26 6.07 -0.05
N HIS A 159 -6.98 4.89 -0.57
CA HIS A 159 -7.93 3.79 -0.81
C HIS A 159 -8.08 2.80 0.35
N PHE A 160 -7.21 2.86 1.38
CA PHE A 160 -7.32 1.94 2.53
C PHE A 160 -8.23 2.44 3.65
N TYR A 161 -8.58 3.73 3.70
CA TYR A 161 -9.27 4.34 4.84
C TYR A 161 -10.55 5.08 4.48
N ARG A 162 -11.58 4.35 4.19
CA ARG A 162 -12.95 4.69 4.55
C ARG A 162 -13.73 3.38 4.73
N ILE A 163 -13.48 2.71 5.82
CA ILE A 163 -14.49 1.86 6.43
C ILE A 163 -15.17 2.69 7.52
#